data_1d971d887a3508b81e8ce89618d52f49
#
_entry.id   1d971d887a3508b81e8ce89618d52f49
#
_cell.length_a   1.000
_cell.length_b   1.000
_cell.length_c   1.000
_cell.angle_alpha   90.00
_cell.angle_beta   90.00
_cell.angle_gamma   90.00
#
_symmetry.space_group_name_H-M   'P 1'
#
loop_
_entity.id
_entity.type
_entity.pdbx_description
1 polymer ?
#
loop_
_entity_poly.entity_id
_entity_poly.type
_entity_poly.pdbx_seq_one_letter_code
_entity_poly.pdbx_strand_id
1 'polypeptide(L)'
;LFYKKENKLILAYGISETSEYPQTWPDEVVSSHKKISEHIDSPPRYGDSFLFKSYIPNTNSNNVEFTSEDNQKISNNDIENDLLQIINSYKKFVSMEIKNEESPISQGLFYMEKQLEDFIIANWDKTEFGQKYDLIYEDGVLISQQYPTTIGKIDILAIDKKTKNHVVIELKKNQTSDDTVGQLSRYMGWIKEHKKDEGVKGIIVAGKFDEKLKYAKTMLQNSEAFLYEVDFKIKEYK
;
A
#
# COMPACT_ATOMS: atom_id res chain seq x y z
N LEU A 1 -9.08 14.64 2.20
CA LEU A 1 -10.44 14.16 2.40
C LEU A 1 -11.44 15.27 2.05
N PHE A 2 -12.44 15.01 1.23
CA PHE A 2 -13.56 15.94 1.00
C PHE A 2 -14.78 15.51 1.82
N TYR A 3 -15.18 16.35 2.76
CA TYR A 3 -16.34 16.13 3.62
C TYR A 3 -17.57 16.85 3.08
N LYS A 4 -18.40 16.10 2.34
CA LYS A 4 -19.52 16.63 1.57
C LYS A 4 -20.61 17.33 2.42
N LYS A 5 -20.88 16.85 3.64
CA LYS A 5 -21.94 17.39 4.50
C LYS A 5 -21.70 18.86 4.86
N GLU A 6 -20.45 19.24 5.09
CA GLU A 6 -20.07 20.61 5.47
C GLU A 6 -19.32 21.34 4.36
N ASN A 7 -19.23 20.74 3.15
CA ASN A 7 -18.50 21.30 2.02
C ASN A 7 -17.06 21.68 2.39
N LYS A 8 -16.33 20.78 3.05
CA LYS A 8 -14.96 21.01 3.52
C LYS A 8 -13.96 20.10 2.81
N LEU A 9 -12.85 20.66 2.34
CA LEU A 9 -11.65 19.94 1.99
C LEU A 9 -10.74 19.90 3.22
N ILE A 10 -10.42 18.68 3.69
CA ILE A 10 -9.65 18.45 4.91
C ILE A 10 -8.28 17.90 4.54
N LEU A 11 -7.23 18.56 5.00
CA LEU A 11 -5.89 18.04 5.07
C LEU A 11 -5.63 17.51 6.48
N ALA A 12 -5.15 16.27 6.61
CA ALA A 12 -4.95 15.63 7.90
C ALA A 12 -3.75 14.71 7.89
N TYR A 13 -3.16 14.53 9.04
CA TYR A 13 -2.21 13.47 9.33
C TYR A 13 -3.00 12.17 9.48
N GLY A 14 -3.03 11.36 8.41
CA GLY A 14 -3.85 10.17 8.33
C GLY A 14 -3.42 9.09 9.31
N ILE A 15 -4.40 8.42 9.93
CA ILE A 15 -4.19 7.17 10.67
C ILE A 15 -4.85 6.05 9.87
N SER A 16 -4.14 4.94 9.73
CA SER A 16 -4.66 3.76 9.07
C SER A 16 -5.75 3.12 9.94
N GLU A 17 -6.89 2.80 9.34
CA GLU A 17 -7.96 2.01 9.98
C GLU A 17 -7.73 0.49 9.86
N THR A 18 -6.70 0.12 9.11
CA THR A 18 -6.21 -1.26 9.00
C THR A 18 -4.94 -1.39 9.84
N SER A 19 -4.37 -2.60 9.89
CA SER A 19 -3.06 -2.81 10.53
C SER A 19 -1.88 -2.19 9.78
N GLU A 20 -2.16 -1.43 8.69
CA GLU A 20 -1.14 -0.74 7.92
C GLU A 20 -0.69 0.56 8.60
N TYR A 21 0.52 0.92 8.33
CA TYR A 21 1.21 2.09 8.84
C TYR A 21 0.76 3.40 8.15
N PRO A 22 0.69 4.54 8.85
CA PRO A 22 0.95 4.71 10.28
C PRO A 22 -0.29 4.42 11.14
N GLN A 23 -0.07 3.73 12.28
CA GLN A 23 -1.10 3.51 13.29
C GLN A 23 -1.20 4.66 14.29
N THR A 24 -0.14 5.45 14.40
CA THR A 24 -0.07 6.67 15.21
C THR A 24 0.91 7.65 14.59
N TRP A 25 0.97 8.85 15.12
CA TRP A 25 1.91 9.90 14.75
C TRP A 25 2.79 10.26 15.93
N PRO A 26 3.99 10.88 15.71
CA PRO A 26 4.83 11.38 16.80
C PRO A 26 4.08 12.34 17.72
N ASP A 27 4.49 12.40 18.97
CA ASP A 27 3.89 13.24 20.01
C ASP A 27 3.75 14.71 19.61
N GLU A 28 4.67 15.22 18.80
CA GLU A 28 4.61 16.59 18.26
C GLU A 28 3.33 16.82 17.43
N VAL A 29 2.90 15.83 16.64
CA VAL A 29 1.66 15.91 15.84
C VAL A 29 0.45 15.67 16.71
N VAL A 30 0.50 14.64 17.55
CA VAL A 30 -0.61 14.23 18.44
C VAL A 30 -0.98 15.33 19.42
N SER A 31 0.02 16.03 20.00
CA SER A 31 -0.21 17.10 20.98
C SER A 31 -0.63 18.44 20.37
N SER A 32 -0.29 18.66 19.09
CA SER A 32 -0.51 19.94 18.41
C SER A 32 -1.78 19.99 17.55
N HIS A 33 -2.39 18.85 17.27
CA HIS A 33 -3.54 18.77 16.36
C HIS A 33 -4.69 17.99 17.00
N LYS A 34 -5.92 18.46 16.75
CA LYS A 34 -7.14 17.76 17.17
C LYS A 34 -7.47 16.64 16.18
N LYS A 35 -8.17 15.63 16.65
CA LYS A 35 -8.73 14.61 15.76
C LYS A 35 -9.82 15.17 14.87
N ILE A 36 -10.00 14.59 13.70
CA ILE A 36 -11.10 14.95 12.79
C ILE A 36 -12.46 14.78 13.51
N SER A 37 -12.61 13.71 14.32
CA SER A 37 -13.83 13.47 15.12
C SER A 37 -14.13 14.54 16.17
N GLU A 38 -13.15 15.35 16.56
CA GLU A 38 -13.33 16.46 17.50
C GLU A 38 -13.67 17.78 16.79
N HIS A 39 -13.52 17.81 15.45
CA HIS A 39 -13.73 19.00 14.62
C HIS A 39 -15.00 18.93 13.78
N ILE A 40 -15.45 17.73 13.44
CA ILE A 40 -16.62 17.49 12.61
C ILE A 40 -17.61 16.57 13.31
N ASP A 41 -18.88 16.94 13.32
CA ASP A 41 -19.95 16.09 13.81
C ASP A 41 -20.14 14.86 12.89
N SER A 42 -20.17 13.67 13.50
CA SER A 42 -20.30 12.41 12.78
C SER A 42 -19.28 12.24 11.65
N PRO A 43 -17.98 12.17 11.98
CA PRO A 43 -16.92 12.13 10.98
C PRO A 43 -17.12 10.92 10.08
N PRO A 44 -16.78 11.06 8.79
CA PRO A 44 -16.65 9.90 7.91
C PRO A 44 -15.51 9.02 8.40
N ARG A 45 -15.28 7.93 7.69
CA ARG A 45 -14.07 7.15 7.80
C ARG A 45 -12.82 8.02 8.06
N TYR A 46 -11.88 7.58 8.88
CA TYR A 46 -10.66 8.31 9.30
C TYR A 46 -10.86 9.37 10.40
N GLY A 47 -11.90 9.26 11.23
CA GLY A 47 -12.16 10.19 12.34
C GLY A 47 -11.04 10.33 13.37
N ASP A 48 -10.20 9.29 13.53
CA ASP A 48 -9.03 9.30 14.42
C ASP A 48 -7.80 10.01 13.86
N SER A 49 -7.80 10.38 12.58
CA SER A 49 -6.74 11.15 11.95
C SER A 49 -6.68 12.58 12.52
N PHE A 50 -5.46 13.15 12.60
CA PHE A 50 -5.26 14.47 13.15
C PHE A 50 -5.43 15.55 12.09
N LEU A 51 -6.33 16.50 12.36
CA LEU A 51 -6.63 17.62 11.46
C LEU A 51 -5.42 18.55 11.35
N PHE A 52 -4.92 18.75 10.13
CA PHE A 52 -3.90 19.75 9.85
C PHE A 52 -4.55 21.10 9.49
N LYS A 53 -5.37 21.12 8.45
CA LYS A 53 -6.15 22.29 8.00
C LYS A 53 -7.42 21.88 7.30
N SER A 54 -8.40 22.79 7.29
CA SER A 54 -9.63 22.67 6.51
C SER A 54 -9.82 23.88 5.61
N TYR A 55 -10.42 23.65 4.44
CA TYR A 55 -10.72 24.66 3.44
C TYR A 55 -12.15 24.50 2.97
N ILE A 56 -12.79 25.61 2.67
CA ILE A 56 -14.14 25.65 2.10
C ILE A 56 -14.02 25.90 0.59
N PRO A 57 -14.33 24.92 -0.27
CA PRO A 57 -14.34 25.12 -1.71
C PRO A 57 -15.57 25.90 -2.14
N ASN A 58 -15.35 26.96 -2.89
CA ASN A 58 -16.37 27.75 -3.55
C ASN A 58 -16.31 27.48 -5.05
N THR A 59 -17.33 26.83 -5.61
CA THR A 59 -17.42 26.52 -7.02
C THR A 59 -18.18 27.61 -7.78
N ASN A 60 -17.46 28.37 -8.59
CA ASN A 60 -18.04 29.19 -9.64
C ASN A 60 -17.89 28.41 -10.97
N SER A 61 -18.77 28.70 -11.93
CA SER A 61 -19.01 27.86 -13.14
C SER A 61 -17.77 27.35 -13.93
N ASN A 62 -16.56 27.86 -13.66
CA ASN A 62 -15.34 27.42 -14.33
C ASN A 62 -14.10 27.28 -13.41
N ASN A 63 -14.16 27.70 -12.14
CA ASN A 63 -13.03 27.63 -11.21
C ASN A 63 -13.46 27.23 -9.81
N VAL A 64 -12.59 26.49 -9.10
CA VAL A 64 -12.73 26.22 -7.68
C VAL A 64 -11.80 27.19 -6.93
N GLU A 65 -12.38 28.07 -6.12
CA GLU A 65 -11.64 28.91 -5.18
C GLU A 65 -11.78 28.34 -3.77
N PHE A 66 -10.80 28.56 -2.92
CA PHE A 66 -10.82 28.09 -1.55
C PHE A 66 -10.77 29.23 -0.56
N THR A 67 -11.52 29.11 0.53
CA THR A 67 -11.45 30.01 1.69
C THR A 67 -11.15 29.22 2.96
N SER A 68 -10.53 29.87 3.95
CA SER A 68 -10.44 29.36 5.31
C SER A 68 -11.80 29.41 6.00
N GLU A 69 -11.92 28.84 7.20
CA GLU A 69 -13.12 28.96 8.03
C GLU A 69 -13.42 30.40 8.44
N ASP A 70 -12.40 31.25 8.49
CA ASP A 70 -12.53 32.69 8.75
C ASP A 70 -12.81 33.53 7.47
N ASN A 71 -13.23 32.89 6.38
CA ASN A 71 -13.51 33.49 5.07
C ASN A 71 -12.33 34.22 4.41
N GLN A 72 -11.10 33.93 4.79
CA GLN A 72 -9.93 34.44 4.08
C GLN A 72 -9.69 33.64 2.80
N LYS A 73 -9.37 34.32 1.70
CA LYS A 73 -9.07 33.68 0.43
C LYS A 73 -7.76 32.91 0.52
N ILE A 74 -7.80 31.67 0.12
CA ILE A 74 -6.64 30.72 0.11
C ILE A 74 -6.21 30.51 -1.34
N SER A 75 -4.95 30.70 -1.64
CA SER A 75 -4.41 30.42 -2.97
C SER A 75 -4.12 28.93 -3.16
N ASN A 76 -4.06 28.46 -4.40
CA ASN A 76 -3.66 27.09 -4.70
C ASN A 76 -2.24 26.80 -4.20
N ASN A 77 -1.33 27.77 -4.25
CA ASN A 77 0.03 27.64 -3.72
C ASN A 77 0.04 27.40 -2.20
N ASP A 78 -0.88 28.00 -1.45
CA ASP A 78 -0.98 27.77 0.00
C ASP A 78 -1.39 26.33 0.28
N ILE A 79 -2.36 25.79 -0.47
CA ILE A 79 -2.80 24.40 -0.34
C ILE A 79 -1.69 23.42 -0.73
N GLU A 80 -0.95 23.71 -1.80
CA GLU A 80 0.20 22.92 -2.22
C GLU A 80 1.30 22.91 -1.16
N ASN A 81 1.62 24.06 -0.58
CA ASN A 81 2.60 24.18 0.50
C ASN A 81 2.16 23.41 1.74
N ASP A 82 0.90 23.49 2.14
CA ASP A 82 0.34 22.77 3.26
C ASP A 82 0.37 21.25 3.03
N LEU A 83 0.07 20.81 1.81
CA LEU A 83 0.18 19.39 1.42
C LEU A 83 1.65 18.90 1.46
N LEU A 84 2.58 19.71 0.95
CA LEU A 84 4.00 19.42 1.00
C LEU A 84 4.51 19.35 2.44
N GLN A 85 3.99 20.16 3.35
CA GLN A 85 4.34 20.10 4.77
C GLN A 85 3.93 18.77 5.40
N ILE A 86 2.70 18.27 5.12
CA ILE A 86 2.25 16.95 5.59
C ILE A 86 3.12 15.84 5.00
N ILE A 87 3.39 15.90 3.69
CA ILE A 87 4.23 14.90 3.01
C ILE A 87 5.64 14.86 3.62
N ASN A 88 6.23 16.01 3.90
CA ASN A 88 7.57 16.08 4.51
C ASN A 88 7.57 15.58 5.95
N SER A 89 6.53 15.88 6.72
CA SER A 89 6.35 15.33 8.07
C SER A 89 6.21 13.81 8.03
N TYR A 90 5.43 13.29 7.09
CA TYR A 90 5.29 11.85 6.88
C TYR A 90 6.62 11.19 6.50
N LYS A 91 7.36 11.77 5.56
CA LYS A 91 8.69 11.28 5.16
C LYS A 91 9.66 11.26 6.34
N LYS A 92 9.69 12.34 7.13
CA LYS A 92 10.51 12.44 8.34
C LYS A 92 10.14 11.36 9.35
N PHE A 93 8.85 11.14 9.59
CA PHE A 93 8.33 10.16 10.53
C PHE A 93 8.71 8.72 10.11
N VAL A 94 8.42 8.35 8.87
CA VAL A 94 8.81 7.05 8.31
C VAL A 94 10.33 6.82 8.40
N SER A 95 11.13 7.86 8.12
CA SER A 95 12.59 7.77 8.22
C SER A 95 13.09 7.61 9.66
N MET A 96 12.39 8.12 10.66
CA MET A 96 12.73 7.96 12.09
C MET A 96 12.43 6.55 12.59
N GLU A 97 11.31 5.96 12.19
CA GLU A 97 11.00 4.58 12.59
C GLU A 97 11.93 3.56 11.94
N ILE A 98 12.32 3.79 10.68
CA ILE A 98 13.31 2.96 9.99
C ILE A 98 14.66 2.96 10.73
N LYS A 99 15.03 4.06 11.43
CA LYS A 99 16.28 4.14 12.21
C LYS A 99 16.23 3.37 13.53
N ASN A 100 15.07 3.10 14.06
CA ASN A 100 14.90 2.38 15.33
C ASN A 100 14.81 0.85 15.16
N GLU A 101 14.64 0.38 13.94
CA GLU A 101 14.79 -1.03 13.59
C GLU A 101 16.05 -1.20 12.75
N GLU A 102 17.00 -2.03 13.18
CA GLU A 102 18.12 -2.47 12.34
C GLU A 102 17.56 -3.25 11.15
N SER A 103 17.15 -2.53 10.12
CA SER A 103 16.55 -3.09 8.92
C SER A 103 17.51 -2.99 7.74
N PRO A 104 17.64 -4.05 6.92
CA PRO A 104 18.43 -4.01 5.70
C PRO A 104 17.98 -2.86 4.79
N ILE A 105 18.90 -2.30 4.02
CA ILE A 105 18.71 -1.20 3.05
C ILE A 105 17.49 -1.40 2.12
N SER A 106 17.08 -2.64 1.92
CA SER A 106 15.93 -3.03 1.09
C SER A 106 14.57 -2.48 1.56
N GLN A 107 14.37 -2.31 2.86
CA GLN A 107 13.05 -1.89 3.39
C GLN A 107 12.75 -0.40 3.17
N GLY A 108 13.75 0.44 2.99
CA GLY A 108 13.59 1.87 2.67
C GLY A 108 13.38 2.18 1.20
N LEU A 109 13.59 1.23 0.29
CA LEU A 109 13.60 1.48 -1.14
C LEU A 109 12.20 1.60 -1.73
N PHE A 110 11.23 0.87 -1.17
CA PHE A 110 9.85 0.88 -1.67
C PHE A 110 8.92 1.55 -0.64
N TYR A 111 8.38 2.70 -1.00
CA TYR A 111 7.44 3.43 -0.15
C TYR A 111 6.02 2.84 -0.18
N MET A 112 5.68 2.11 -1.23
CA MET A 112 4.37 1.48 -1.40
C MET A 112 4.53 0.07 -1.96
N GLU A 113 3.58 -0.83 -1.65
CA GLU A 113 3.53 -2.18 -2.22
C GLU A 113 3.48 -2.15 -3.75
N LYS A 114 2.80 -1.15 -4.30
CA LYS A 114 2.75 -0.92 -5.76
C LYS A 114 4.12 -0.72 -6.40
N GLN A 115 5.04 -0.03 -5.74
CA GLN A 115 6.41 0.14 -6.26
C GLN A 115 7.20 -1.16 -6.24
N LEU A 116 7.03 -1.98 -5.20
CA LEU A 116 7.61 -3.32 -5.14
C LEU A 116 7.05 -4.21 -6.26
N GLU A 117 5.76 -4.17 -6.48
CA GLU A 117 5.07 -4.89 -7.55
C GLU A 117 5.61 -4.49 -8.94
N ASP A 118 5.63 -3.18 -9.23
CA ASP A 118 6.16 -2.65 -10.49
C ASP A 118 7.62 -3.04 -10.71
N PHE A 119 8.44 -3.01 -9.66
CA PHE A 119 9.84 -3.42 -9.71
C PHE A 119 9.99 -4.92 -10.01
N ILE A 120 9.21 -5.77 -9.37
CA ILE A 120 9.21 -7.22 -9.60
C ILE A 120 8.80 -7.52 -11.05
N ILE A 121 7.71 -6.92 -11.53
CA ILE A 121 7.23 -7.11 -12.91
C ILE A 121 8.29 -6.65 -13.92
N ALA A 122 8.87 -5.45 -13.74
CA ALA A 122 9.89 -4.92 -14.65
C ALA A 122 11.18 -5.75 -14.69
N ASN A 123 11.46 -6.51 -13.63
CA ASN A 123 12.64 -7.36 -13.51
C ASN A 123 12.30 -8.85 -13.46
N TRP A 124 11.10 -9.25 -13.88
CA TRP A 124 10.58 -10.61 -13.73
C TRP A 124 11.59 -11.69 -14.11
N ASP A 125 12.15 -11.60 -15.32
CA ASP A 125 13.10 -12.59 -15.85
C ASP A 125 14.41 -12.69 -15.06
N LYS A 126 14.74 -11.66 -14.26
CA LYS A 126 15.94 -11.63 -13.41
C LYS A 126 15.68 -12.19 -12.02
N THR A 127 14.42 -12.40 -11.66
CA THR A 127 14.02 -12.98 -10.37
C THR A 127 13.94 -14.50 -10.45
N GLU A 128 13.93 -15.17 -9.29
CA GLU A 128 13.65 -16.61 -9.24
C GLU A 128 12.26 -16.95 -9.81
N PHE A 129 11.33 -16.01 -9.78
CA PHE A 129 9.98 -16.18 -10.30
C PHE A 129 9.98 -16.35 -11.81
N GLY A 130 10.71 -15.49 -12.53
CA GLY A 130 10.81 -15.60 -13.98
C GLY A 130 11.44 -16.89 -14.49
N GLN A 131 12.25 -17.57 -13.64
CA GLN A 131 12.78 -18.89 -13.97
C GLN A 131 11.72 -20.00 -13.83
N LYS A 132 10.80 -19.86 -12.88
CA LYS A 132 9.82 -20.87 -12.50
C LYS A 132 8.43 -20.65 -13.09
N TYR A 133 8.06 -19.39 -13.28
CA TYR A 133 6.69 -18.96 -13.64
C TYR A 133 6.67 -18.05 -14.85
N ASP A 134 5.59 -18.10 -15.62
CA ASP A 134 5.30 -17.21 -16.74
C ASP A 134 4.28 -16.17 -16.33
N LEU A 135 4.48 -14.92 -16.73
CA LEU A 135 3.44 -13.89 -16.66
C LEU A 135 2.36 -14.17 -17.72
N ILE A 136 1.13 -13.79 -17.41
CA ILE A 136 -0.02 -13.99 -18.27
C ILE A 136 -0.23 -12.77 -19.16
N TYR A 137 -0.40 -13.01 -20.45
CA TYR A 137 -0.72 -11.99 -21.45
C TYR A 137 -1.98 -12.39 -22.19
N GLU A 138 -2.88 -11.45 -22.44
CA GLU A 138 -4.03 -11.59 -23.34
C GLU A 138 -3.91 -10.53 -24.43
N ASP A 139 -3.95 -10.96 -25.68
CA ASP A 139 -3.79 -10.09 -26.86
C ASP A 139 -2.55 -9.18 -26.81
N GLY A 140 -1.46 -9.68 -26.22
CA GLY A 140 -0.19 -8.94 -26.05
C GLY A 140 -0.19 -7.96 -24.86
N VAL A 141 -1.27 -7.85 -24.12
CA VAL A 141 -1.37 -7.00 -22.91
C VAL A 141 -1.08 -7.85 -21.67
N LEU A 142 -0.20 -7.33 -20.81
CA LEU A 142 0.08 -7.96 -19.52
C LEU A 142 -1.15 -7.87 -18.60
N ILE A 143 -1.69 -9.01 -18.22
CA ILE A 143 -2.85 -9.10 -17.31
C ILE A 143 -2.49 -9.70 -15.95
N SER A 144 -1.27 -10.18 -15.77
CA SER A 144 -0.79 -10.76 -14.50
C SER A 144 -0.85 -9.79 -13.33
N GLN A 145 -0.57 -8.51 -13.58
CA GLN A 145 -0.44 -7.48 -12.55
C GLN A 145 -1.80 -6.94 -12.16
N GLN A 146 -2.07 -6.86 -10.85
CA GLN A 146 -3.36 -6.42 -10.30
C GLN A 146 -4.55 -7.17 -10.94
N TYR A 147 -4.38 -8.50 -11.04
CA TYR A 147 -5.34 -9.37 -11.71
C TYR A 147 -6.74 -9.26 -11.08
N PRO A 148 -7.77 -8.85 -11.85
CA PRO A 148 -9.08 -8.60 -11.29
C PRO A 148 -9.83 -9.89 -10.95
N THR A 149 -10.44 -9.92 -9.76
CA THR A 149 -11.37 -10.98 -9.34
C THR A 149 -12.65 -10.36 -8.82
N THR A 150 -13.68 -11.16 -8.58
CA THR A 150 -14.94 -10.68 -7.98
C THR A 150 -14.81 -10.31 -6.51
N ILE A 151 -13.70 -10.69 -5.86
CA ILE A 151 -13.44 -10.46 -4.43
C ILE A 151 -12.28 -9.50 -4.17
N GLY A 152 -11.73 -8.88 -5.20
CA GLY A 152 -10.60 -7.95 -5.13
C GLY A 152 -9.61 -8.18 -6.27
N LYS A 153 -8.39 -7.69 -6.09
CA LYS A 153 -7.30 -7.85 -7.07
C LYS A 153 -6.17 -8.67 -6.47
N ILE A 154 -5.66 -9.62 -7.24
CA ILE A 154 -4.44 -10.36 -6.92
C ILE A 154 -3.26 -9.49 -7.35
N ASP A 155 -2.25 -9.31 -6.49
CA ASP A 155 -1.10 -8.48 -6.83
C ASP A 155 -0.42 -8.98 -8.11
N ILE A 156 -0.05 -10.27 -8.15
CA ILE A 156 0.48 -10.90 -9.36
C ILE A 156 -0.12 -12.30 -9.51
N LEU A 157 -0.74 -12.58 -10.65
CA LEU A 157 -1.15 -13.93 -11.06
C LEU A 157 -0.20 -14.44 -12.14
N ALA A 158 0.38 -15.62 -11.93
CA ALA A 158 1.32 -16.23 -12.86
C ALA A 158 0.95 -17.68 -13.15
N ILE A 159 1.66 -18.31 -14.09
CA ILE A 159 1.50 -19.72 -14.45
C ILE A 159 2.81 -20.47 -14.16
N ASP A 160 2.74 -21.57 -13.45
CA ASP A 160 3.89 -22.46 -13.25
C ASP A 160 4.29 -23.11 -14.58
N LYS A 161 5.57 -22.95 -14.97
CA LYS A 161 6.08 -23.46 -16.25
C LYS A 161 6.00 -24.98 -16.39
N LYS A 162 6.10 -25.69 -15.27
CA LYS A 162 6.12 -27.15 -15.24
C LYS A 162 4.72 -27.74 -15.13
N THR A 163 3.95 -27.28 -14.14
CA THR A 163 2.64 -27.88 -13.83
C THR A 163 1.50 -27.25 -14.61
N LYS A 164 1.72 -26.03 -15.16
CA LYS A 164 0.71 -25.18 -15.82
C LYS A 164 -0.40 -24.70 -14.88
N ASN A 165 -0.23 -24.88 -13.57
CA ASN A 165 -1.16 -24.37 -12.58
C ASN A 165 -0.96 -22.87 -12.35
N HIS A 166 -2.00 -22.21 -11.89
CA HIS A 166 -1.92 -20.81 -11.50
C HIS A 166 -1.11 -20.62 -10.21
N VAL A 167 -0.42 -19.51 -10.13
CA VAL A 167 0.37 -19.09 -8.98
C VAL A 167 -0.12 -17.71 -8.54
N VAL A 168 -0.73 -17.64 -7.38
CA VAL A 168 -1.18 -16.41 -6.73
C VAL A 168 -0.03 -15.86 -5.90
N ILE A 169 0.41 -14.64 -6.17
CA ILE A 169 1.52 -13.98 -5.47
C ILE A 169 0.98 -12.73 -4.80
N GLU A 170 1.10 -12.67 -3.47
CA GLU A 170 0.76 -11.52 -2.63
C GLU A 170 2.04 -10.87 -2.13
N LEU A 171 2.12 -9.55 -2.24
CA LEU A 171 3.28 -8.76 -1.88
C LEU A 171 3.01 -7.99 -0.59
N LYS A 172 4.01 -7.94 0.27
CA LYS A 172 4.00 -7.07 1.46
C LYS A 172 5.31 -6.29 1.55
N LYS A 173 5.19 -5.00 1.57
CA LYS A 173 6.34 -4.09 1.64
C LYS A 173 7.20 -4.31 2.90
N ASN A 174 6.54 -4.50 4.02
CA ASN A 174 7.18 -4.64 5.32
C ASN A 174 6.94 -6.05 5.89
N GLN A 175 6.55 -6.11 7.15
CA GLN A 175 6.23 -7.34 7.85
C GLN A 175 4.85 -7.85 7.42
N THR A 176 4.73 -9.16 7.25
CA THR A 176 3.46 -9.82 7.01
C THR A 176 2.62 -9.91 8.28
N SER A 177 1.29 -9.96 8.11
CA SER A 177 0.32 -10.21 9.17
C SER A 177 -0.50 -11.46 8.88
N ASP A 178 -1.28 -11.92 9.87
CA ASP A 178 -2.23 -13.03 9.71
C ASP A 178 -3.24 -12.76 8.57
N ASP A 179 -3.58 -11.49 8.34
CA ASP A 179 -4.48 -11.06 7.26
C ASP A 179 -3.93 -11.40 5.87
N THR A 180 -2.60 -11.38 5.68
CA THR A 180 -1.96 -11.75 4.41
C THR A 180 -2.23 -13.20 4.04
N VAL A 181 -2.17 -14.11 5.03
CA VAL A 181 -2.47 -15.53 4.83
C VAL A 181 -3.93 -15.72 4.48
N GLY A 182 -4.82 -15.01 5.17
CA GLY A 182 -6.25 -15.00 4.86
C GLY A 182 -6.55 -14.47 3.46
N GLN A 183 -5.86 -13.42 3.04
CA GLN A 183 -5.98 -12.84 1.70
C GLN A 183 -5.52 -13.83 0.62
N LEU A 184 -4.32 -14.40 0.76
CA LEU A 184 -3.78 -15.42 -0.13
C LEU A 184 -4.73 -16.62 -0.26
N SER A 185 -5.22 -17.13 0.88
CA SER A 185 -6.17 -18.25 0.92
C SER A 185 -7.45 -17.97 0.13
N ARG A 186 -8.03 -16.77 0.29
CA ARG A 186 -9.24 -16.37 -0.45
C ARG A 186 -9.01 -16.33 -1.95
N TYR A 187 -7.88 -15.78 -2.40
CA TYR A 187 -7.57 -15.72 -3.83
C TYR A 187 -7.25 -17.10 -4.41
N MET A 188 -6.52 -17.95 -3.69
CA MET A 188 -6.32 -19.35 -4.11
C MET A 188 -7.66 -20.08 -4.25
N GLY A 189 -8.58 -19.90 -3.29
CA GLY A 189 -9.92 -20.46 -3.35
C GLY A 189 -10.71 -19.96 -4.56
N TRP A 190 -10.62 -18.65 -4.85
CA TRP A 190 -11.25 -18.06 -6.02
C TRP A 190 -10.71 -18.64 -7.33
N ILE A 191 -9.41 -18.82 -7.46
CA ILE A 191 -8.77 -19.43 -8.63
C ILE A 191 -9.23 -20.89 -8.80
N LYS A 192 -9.25 -21.67 -7.71
CA LYS A 192 -9.76 -23.05 -7.74
C LYS A 192 -11.16 -23.11 -8.32
N GLU A 193 -12.04 -22.27 -7.84
CA GLU A 193 -13.45 -22.27 -8.25
C GLU A 193 -13.64 -21.77 -9.68
N HIS A 194 -13.04 -20.62 -10.03
CA HIS A 194 -13.34 -19.92 -11.29
C HIS A 194 -12.46 -20.38 -12.45
N LYS A 195 -11.22 -20.78 -12.19
CA LYS A 195 -10.29 -21.30 -13.21
C LYS A 195 -10.24 -22.83 -13.25
N LYS A 196 -10.96 -23.51 -12.31
CA LYS A 196 -10.97 -24.99 -12.19
C LYS A 196 -9.57 -25.57 -12.00
N ASP A 197 -8.72 -24.85 -11.26
CA ASP A 197 -7.32 -25.23 -11.04
C ASP A 197 -7.15 -25.71 -9.59
N GLU A 198 -7.25 -27.03 -9.41
CA GLU A 198 -7.05 -27.66 -8.09
C GLU A 198 -5.60 -27.61 -7.61
N GLY A 199 -4.66 -27.40 -8.52
CA GLY A 199 -3.23 -27.33 -8.22
C GLY A 199 -2.70 -25.93 -7.95
N VAL A 200 -3.58 -24.93 -7.80
CA VAL A 200 -3.18 -23.55 -7.57
C VAL A 200 -2.17 -23.44 -6.42
N LYS A 201 -1.14 -22.64 -6.63
CA LYS A 201 -0.07 -22.36 -5.66
C LYS A 201 -0.18 -20.96 -5.13
N GLY A 202 0.12 -20.76 -3.84
CA GLY A 202 0.18 -19.47 -3.20
C GLY A 202 1.61 -19.07 -2.87
N ILE A 203 1.95 -17.78 -3.05
CA ILE A 203 3.26 -17.23 -2.68
C ILE A 203 3.04 -15.92 -1.93
N ILE A 204 3.72 -15.76 -0.80
CA ILE A 204 3.84 -14.50 -0.08
C ILE A 204 5.26 -13.99 -0.24
N VAL A 205 5.42 -12.74 -0.67
CA VAL A 205 6.72 -12.05 -0.74
C VAL A 205 6.69 -10.88 0.22
N ALA A 206 7.65 -10.80 1.12
CA ALA A 206 7.72 -9.74 2.13
C ALA A 206 9.15 -9.31 2.42
N GLY A 207 9.34 -8.10 2.96
CA GLY A 207 10.64 -7.65 3.45
C GLY A 207 11.02 -8.32 4.77
N LYS A 208 10.05 -8.71 5.59
CA LYS A 208 10.26 -9.40 6.85
C LYS A 208 9.07 -10.31 7.16
N PHE A 209 9.34 -11.47 7.76
CA PHE A 209 8.30 -12.35 8.27
C PHE A 209 8.18 -12.26 9.78
N ASP A 210 6.93 -12.27 10.24
CA ASP A 210 6.63 -12.41 11.65
C ASP A 210 6.55 -13.92 12.01
N GLU A 211 6.76 -14.23 13.31
CA GLU A 211 6.70 -15.64 13.76
C GLU A 211 5.30 -16.27 13.59
N LYS A 212 4.24 -15.48 13.65
CA LYS A 212 2.87 -15.97 13.48
C LYS A 212 2.63 -16.50 12.07
N LEU A 213 3.22 -15.85 11.06
CA LEU A 213 3.15 -16.33 9.68
C LEU A 213 3.72 -17.74 9.53
N LYS A 214 4.77 -18.09 10.30
CA LYS A 214 5.33 -19.43 10.29
C LYS A 214 4.28 -20.50 10.64
N TYR A 215 3.45 -20.22 11.65
CA TYR A 215 2.38 -21.15 12.04
C TYR A 215 1.22 -21.11 11.03
N ALA A 216 0.79 -19.95 10.61
CA ALA A 216 -0.30 -19.80 9.64
C ALA A 216 0.05 -20.49 8.30
N LYS A 217 1.29 -20.38 7.84
CA LYS A 217 1.77 -21.05 6.63
C LYS A 217 1.70 -22.58 6.72
N THR A 218 1.89 -23.19 7.88
CA THR A 218 1.79 -24.65 8.03
C THR A 218 0.39 -25.19 7.71
N MET A 219 -0.64 -24.33 7.83
CA MET A 219 -2.04 -24.66 7.53
C MET A 219 -2.42 -24.43 6.05
N LEU A 220 -1.63 -23.66 5.31
CA LEU A 220 -1.82 -23.43 3.89
C LEU A 220 -1.09 -24.47 3.07
N GLN A 221 -1.84 -25.45 2.57
CA GLN A 221 -1.30 -26.42 1.61
C GLN A 221 -0.92 -25.69 0.31
N ASN A 222 0.17 -26.12 -0.31
CA ASN A 222 0.65 -25.60 -1.59
C ASN A 222 1.00 -24.10 -1.57
N SER A 223 1.64 -23.63 -0.48
CA SER A 223 2.10 -22.25 -0.35
C SER A 223 3.59 -22.13 -0.03
N GLU A 224 4.20 -21.07 -0.54
CA GLU A 224 5.60 -20.70 -0.29
C GLU A 224 5.68 -19.25 0.23
N ALA A 225 6.80 -18.92 0.86
CA ALA A 225 7.09 -17.59 1.34
C ALA A 225 8.52 -17.19 0.96
N PHE A 226 8.69 -15.98 0.45
CA PHE A 226 9.95 -15.42 0.00
C PHE A 226 10.23 -14.10 0.69
N LEU A 227 11.47 -13.92 1.15
CA LEU A 227 11.99 -12.60 1.51
C LEU A 227 12.54 -11.93 0.24
N TYR A 228 12.24 -10.66 0.06
CA TYR A 228 12.96 -9.88 -0.94
C TYR A 228 14.08 -9.09 -0.27
N GLU A 229 15.20 -9.00 -0.99
CA GLU A 229 16.35 -8.17 -0.64
C GLU A 229 16.74 -7.34 -1.86
N VAL A 230 17.15 -6.08 -1.63
CA VAL A 230 17.60 -5.19 -2.70
C VAL A 230 19.05 -4.82 -2.46
N ASP A 231 19.92 -5.21 -3.38
CA ASP A 231 21.35 -4.84 -3.38
C ASP A 231 21.56 -3.63 -4.29
N PHE A 232 21.89 -2.47 -3.71
CA PHE A 232 22.13 -1.24 -4.44
C PHE A 232 23.63 -0.96 -4.52
N LYS A 233 24.17 -0.91 -5.72
CA LYS A 233 25.58 -0.64 -6.01
C LYS A 233 25.76 0.63 -6.84
N ILE A 234 26.57 1.57 -6.35
CA ILE A 234 27.06 2.70 -7.13
C ILE A 234 28.48 2.37 -7.60
N LYS A 235 28.72 2.53 -8.88
CA LYS A 235 30.06 2.36 -9.47
C LYS A 235 30.50 3.67 -10.10
N GLU A 236 31.80 3.99 -9.93
CA GLU A 236 32.41 5.11 -10.64
C GLU A 236 32.34 4.84 -12.15
N TYR A 237 31.87 5.84 -12.89
CA TYR A 237 31.98 5.83 -14.35
C TYR A 237 33.43 6.20 -14.76
N LYS A 238 34.12 5.26 -15.41
CA LYS A 238 35.47 5.45 -15.98
C LYS A 238 35.39 5.57 -17.46
#